data_c4d702a83afad9e456eac8c70d2eddb4
#
_entry.id   c4d702a83afad9e456eac8c70d2eddb4
#
_cell.length_a   1.000
_cell.length_b   1.000
_cell.length_c   1.000
_cell.angle_alpha   90.00
_cell.angle_beta   90.00
_cell.angle_gamma   90.00
#
_symmetry.space_group_name_H-M   'P 1'
#
loop_
_entity.id
_entity.type
_entity.pdbx_description
1 polymer ?
#
loop_
_entity_poly.entity_id
_entity_poly.type
_entity_poly.pdbx_seq_one_letter_code
_entity_poly.pdbx_strand_id
1 'polypeptide(L)'
;MAQPVVYFVRRGHLRIARFLLIACPALWGCGPRAPAAESSQHQSPQGVSRLQVLARTPGVAIRLPAKGGVPQLYKLPRLTAVDGVLRGRLPAVERVVGLDPESEFLFVTTAKHELLGLDLGSGRVDTVGTNVRQAALGPDGTLYAVDSSRHVISLSRRTRFAWPQALTALPRDLFGATDQHLVGVIPQDKLLVAAADQPPTVRTIAAGGDVAATRWGDLVAVASDSGVTLYDPLGRRDPAFVKLADAPRALAFSPSGHRIYVARRNVPGLAVVDRYERKELDGVALPGTVATLRLDPLGRWLLARPAIGDSAWLVDLPIKRHTGIVPTQWHADLPAISPDGMLIYRRGKDVVSARPDSLSDVGKVTNGAADLWVLTSWLPRGVVASPVSTASADSGAGGTGAEGPLYVQVSTSQNPEWSGHLADDLTRAGLAARVLPPQHPDDGYRVVLGPYATREQAEATGRRLGRPFWIYQPGQ
;
A
#
# COMPACT_ATOMS: atom_id res chain seq x y z
N MET A 1 -34.14 -31.62 40.40
CA MET A 1 -35.38 -30.77 40.50
C MET A 1 -35.33 -29.77 39.37
N ALA A 2 -36.12 -30.03 38.34
CA ALA A 2 -36.24 -29.16 37.16
C ALA A 2 -37.47 -28.29 37.26
N GLN A 3 -37.36 -27.03 36.91
CA GLN A 3 -38.51 -26.19 36.66
C GLN A 3 -38.40 -25.54 35.28
N PRO A 4 -39.49 -25.43 34.52
CA PRO A 4 -39.50 -25.02 33.13
C PRO A 4 -39.69 -23.51 32.99
N VAL A 5 -39.06 -22.94 31.97
CA VAL A 5 -39.29 -21.54 31.57
C VAL A 5 -40.27 -21.51 30.40
N VAL A 6 -41.32 -20.73 30.60
CA VAL A 6 -42.47 -20.54 29.70
C VAL A 6 -42.13 -19.49 28.64
N TYR A 7 -42.40 -19.83 27.37
CA TYR A 7 -42.35 -18.92 26.23
C TYR A 7 -43.65 -18.11 26.12
N PHE A 8 -43.51 -16.79 26.03
CA PHE A 8 -44.62 -15.91 25.61
C PHE A 8 -44.38 -15.44 24.17
N VAL A 9 -45.24 -15.88 23.29
CA VAL A 9 -45.35 -15.39 21.90
C VAL A 9 -46.33 -14.25 21.89
N ARG A 10 -45.96 -13.05 21.48
CA ARG A 10 -46.88 -11.97 21.16
C ARG A 10 -46.90 -11.74 19.63
N ARG A 11 -48.04 -12.07 19.03
CA ARG A 11 -48.45 -11.68 17.67
C ARG A 11 -48.78 -10.18 17.66
N GLY A 12 -48.28 -9.43 16.73
CA GLY A 12 -48.61 -8.03 16.45
C GLY A 12 -48.93 -7.80 14.96
N HIS A 13 -50.07 -7.24 14.72
CA HIS A 13 -50.86 -7.11 13.52
C HIS A 13 -50.19 -6.39 12.32
N LEU A 14 -50.38 -6.96 11.14
CA LEU A 14 -50.21 -6.39 9.82
C LEU A 14 -51.24 -5.27 9.56
N ARG A 15 -50.82 -4.09 9.22
CA ARG A 15 -51.68 -3.04 8.64
C ARG A 15 -51.27 -2.78 7.21
N ILE A 16 -52.18 -3.19 6.31
CA ILE A 16 -52.12 -2.92 4.86
C ILE A 16 -52.65 -1.51 4.64
N ALA A 17 -51.85 -0.62 4.06
CA ALA A 17 -52.30 0.66 3.54
C ALA A 17 -52.38 0.56 2.00
N ARG A 18 -53.64 0.64 1.51
CA ARG A 18 -53.98 0.81 0.11
C ARG A 18 -53.67 2.26 -0.30
N PHE A 19 -52.94 2.45 -1.37
CA PHE A 19 -52.88 3.74 -2.09
C PHE A 19 -53.59 3.65 -3.42
N LEU A 20 -54.47 4.64 -3.61
CA LEU A 20 -55.29 4.86 -4.79
C LEU A 20 -54.41 5.25 -6.00
N LEU A 21 -54.78 4.68 -7.13
CA LEU A 21 -54.40 5.15 -8.46
C LEU A 21 -55.30 6.31 -8.86
N ILE A 22 -54.73 7.44 -9.19
CA ILE A 22 -55.43 8.53 -9.91
C ILE A 22 -54.81 8.59 -11.30
N ALA A 23 -55.66 8.29 -12.26
CA ALA A 23 -55.42 8.48 -13.71
C ALA A 23 -55.75 9.92 -14.11
N CYS A 24 -54.88 10.54 -14.92
CA CYS A 24 -55.19 11.77 -15.62
C CYS A 24 -54.80 11.69 -17.06
N PRO A 25 -55.60 12.20 -17.99
CA PRO A 25 -55.51 11.90 -19.43
C PRO A 25 -54.57 12.83 -20.22
N ALA A 26 -54.19 12.30 -21.36
CA ALA A 26 -53.36 12.94 -22.39
C ALA A 26 -54.04 14.16 -23.01
N LEU A 27 -53.29 15.23 -23.24
CA LEU A 27 -53.57 16.25 -24.23
C LEU A 27 -52.35 16.44 -25.15
N TRP A 28 -52.59 16.24 -26.40
CA TRP A 28 -51.68 16.50 -27.49
C TRP A 28 -51.48 18.03 -27.68
N GLY A 29 -50.21 18.44 -27.80
CA GLY A 29 -49.83 19.77 -28.22
C GLY A 29 -48.58 19.70 -29.10
N CYS A 30 -48.76 19.81 -30.40
CA CYS A 30 -47.66 20.06 -31.32
C CYS A 30 -47.19 21.50 -31.20
N GLY A 31 -45.92 21.71 -30.85
CA GLY A 31 -45.22 22.98 -30.89
C GLY A 31 -43.84 22.84 -31.52
N PRO A 32 -43.31 23.89 -32.20
CA PRO A 32 -42.17 23.78 -33.07
C PRO A 32 -40.86 23.55 -32.35
N ARG A 33 -40.01 22.76 -32.98
CA ARG A 33 -38.65 22.38 -32.55
C ARG A 33 -37.77 23.62 -32.46
N ALA A 34 -37.31 23.96 -31.24
CA ALA A 34 -36.22 24.89 -31.02
C ALA A 34 -34.85 24.17 -31.28
N PRO A 35 -33.82 24.89 -31.76
CA PRO A 35 -32.53 24.28 -32.04
C PRO A 35 -31.87 23.80 -30.76
N ALA A 36 -31.20 22.65 -30.86
CA ALA A 36 -30.49 22.04 -29.81
C ALA A 36 -29.43 22.99 -29.23
N ALA A 37 -29.59 23.36 -27.97
CA ALA A 37 -28.52 23.98 -27.21
C ALA A 37 -27.39 22.93 -27.05
N GLU A 38 -26.21 23.27 -27.53
CA GLU A 38 -24.97 22.52 -27.22
C GLU A 38 -24.83 22.42 -25.72
N SER A 39 -25.05 21.22 -25.20
CA SER A 39 -24.71 20.89 -23.85
C SER A 39 -23.19 20.97 -23.74
N SER A 40 -22.70 22.07 -23.20
CA SER A 40 -21.35 22.15 -22.65
C SER A 40 -21.19 21.03 -21.62
N GLN A 41 -20.60 19.93 -22.07
CA GLN A 41 -20.10 18.90 -21.17
C GLN A 41 -19.08 19.57 -20.28
N HIS A 42 -19.48 19.88 -19.05
CA HIS A 42 -18.56 20.08 -17.96
C HIS A 42 -17.76 18.78 -17.84
N GLN A 43 -16.62 18.75 -18.51
CA GLN A 43 -15.59 17.76 -18.21
C GLN A 43 -15.16 18.02 -16.75
N SER A 44 -15.70 17.20 -15.84
CA SER A 44 -15.10 17.07 -14.52
C SER A 44 -13.61 16.84 -14.72
N PRO A 45 -12.72 17.54 -14.00
CA PRO A 45 -11.29 17.31 -14.15
C PRO A 45 -11.05 15.84 -13.88
N GLN A 46 -10.61 15.12 -14.93
CA GLN A 46 -10.27 13.70 -14.84
C GLN A 46 -9.27 13.58 -13.71
N GLY A 47 -9.69 12.91 -12.65
CA GLY A 47 -8.83 12.66 -11.50
C GLY A 47 -7.57 11.97 -12.01
N VAL A 48 -6.47 12.69 -12.04
CA VAL A 48 -5.15 12.14 -12.37
C VAL A 48 -4.92 11.00 -11.39
N SER A 49 -4.81 9.76 -11.88
CA SER A 49 -4.67 8.60 -11.00
C SER A 49 -3.49 8.83 -10.06
N ARG A 50 -3.66 8.45 -8.80
CA ARG A 50 -2.63 8.58 -7.74
C ARG A 50 -1.24 8.06 -8.21
N LEU A 51 -1.23 7.05 -9.07
CA LEU A 51 -0.02 6.49 -9.69
C LEU A 51 0.56 7.37 -10.81
N GLN A 52 -0.26 8.09 -11.55
CA GLN A 52 0.23 9.08 -12.51
C GLN A 52 0.86 10.29 -11.80
N VAL A 53 0.32 10.67 -10.64
CA VAL A 53 0.93 11.70 -9.79
C VAL A 53 2.24 11.20 -9.22
N LEU A 54 2.30 10.00 -8.64
CA LEU A 54 3.53 9.35 -8.15
C LEU A 54 4.60 9.24 -9.25
N ALA A 55 4.17 9.08 -10.49
CA ALA A 55 5.04 8.97 -11.64
C ALA A 55 5.74 10.26 -12.06
N ARG A 56 5.11 11.37 -11.81
CA ARG A 56 5.59 12.69 -12.20
C ARG A 56 6.24 13.45 -11.05
N THR A 57 6.03 12.98 -9.81
CA THR A 57 6.58 13.63 -8.63
C THR A 57 7.89 12.95 -8.27
N PRO A 58 9.03 13.64 -8.33
CA PRO A 58 10.28 13.08 -7.88
C PRO A 58 10.19 12.77 -6.39
N GLY A 59 10.85 11.71 -5.98
CA GLY A 59 10.95 11.35 -4.57
C GLY A 59 11.63 12.45 -3.76
N VAL A 60 11.21 12.58 -2.51
CA VAL A 60 11.87 13.39 -1.50
C VAL A 60 12.15 12.57 -0.26
N ALA A 61 13.15 12.99 0.50
CA ALA A 61 13.48 12.44 1.79
C ALA A 61 13.34 13.53 2.87
N ILE A 62 12.62 13.22 3.94
CA ILE A 62 12.49 14.07 5.10
C ILE A 62 13.37 13.49 6.21
N ARG A 63 14.34 14.26 6.67
CA ARG A 63 15.21 13.94 7.79
C ARG A 63 14.61 14.49 9.09
N LEU A 64 14.43 13.64 10.06
CA LEU A 64 13.96 13.96 11.41
C LEU A 64 15.15 13.84 12.37
N PRO A 65 15.66 14.96 12.94
CA PRO A 65 16.84 14.91 13.81
C PRO A 65 16.60 14.02 15.05
N ALA A 66 17.53 13.13 15.35
CA ALA A 66 17.41 12.17 16.46
C ALA A 66 17.18 12.85 17.84
N LYS A 67 17.77 14.02 18.04
CA LYS A 67 17.61 14.80 19.26
C LYS A 67 16.43 15.77 19.24
N GLY A 68 15.57 15.67 18.23
CA GLY A 68 14.52 16.64 17.95
C GLY A 68 15.05 17.89 17.24
N GLY A 69 14.13 18.67 16.68
CA GLY A 69 14.47 19.87 15.91
C GLY A 69 13.49 20.09 14.76
N VAL A 70 13.88 20.96 13.86
CA VAL A 70 13.11 21.20 12.62
C VAL A 70 13.47 20.13 11.62
N PRO A 71 12.49 19.42 11.03
CA PRO A 71 12.73 18.47 9.96
C PRO A 71 13.38 19.14 8.75
N GLN A 72 14.19 18.39 8.02
CA GLN A 72 14.89 18.87 6.83
C GLN A 72 14.41 18.11 5.59
N LEU A 73 14.17 18.82 4.50
CA LEU A 73 13.77 18.25 3.22
C LEU A 73 14.96 18.08 2.29
N TYR A 74 15.02 16.93 1.62
CA TYR A 74 16.03 16.65 0.60
C TYR A 74 15.37 16.21 -0.69
N LYS A 75 15.77 16.75 -1.83
CA LYS A 75 15.37 16.28 -3.15
C LYS A 75 16.15 15.03 -3.53
N LEU A 76 15.45 14.02 -4.00
CA LEU A 76 16.02 12.85 -4.62
C LEU A 76 16.23 13.09 -6.13
N PRO A 77 17.14 12.38 -6.79
CA PRO A 77 17.98 11.31 -6.26
C PRO A 77 19.24 11.80 -5.53
N ARG A 78 19.63 13.07 -5.67
CA ARG A 78 20.95 13.59 -5.22
C ARG A 78 21.02 13.91 -3.73
N LEU A 79 19.95 13.80 -2.98
CA LEU A 79 19.86 14.23 -1.58
C LEU A 79 20.28 15.70 -1.40
N THR A 80 19.81 16.56 -2.30
CA THR A 80 20.09 18.02 -2.22
C THR A 80 19.14 18.65 -1.22
N ALA A 81 19.68 19.30 -0.21
CA ALA A 81 18.90 19.99 0.83
C ALA A 81 18.02 21.09 0.21
N VAL A 82 16.83 21.27 0.78
CA VAL A 82 15.91 22.35 0.46
C VAL A 82 15.59 23.06 1.75
N ASP A 83 16.26 24.20 1.95
CA ASP A 83 16.18 24.95 3.18
C ASP A 83 14.90 25.79 3.30
N GLY A 84 14.45 25.99 4.54
CA GLY A 84 13.36 26.91 4.87
C GLY A 84 11.95 26.46 4.45
N VAL A 85 11.81 25.24 3.89
CA VAL A 85 10.52 24.71 3.43
C VAL A 85 9.72 24.12 4.57
N LEU A 86 10.35 23.25 5.35
CA LEU A 86 9.71 22.64 6.51
C LEU A 86 9.85 23.55 7.73
N ARG A 87 8.77 23.64 8.47
CA ARG A 87 8.66 24.42 9.71
C ARG A 87 8.17 23.51 10.83
N GLY A 88 8.14 24.06 12.03
CA GLY A 88 7.71 23.29 13.20
C GLY A 88 8.87 22.49 13.80
N ARG A 89 8.88 22.41 15.12
CA ARG A 89 9.93 21.73 15.88
C ARG A 89 9.34 20.52 16.55
N LEU A 90 9.84 19.33 16.18
CA LEU A 90 9.51 18.09 16.83
C LEU A 90 10.42 17.83 18.03
N PRO A 91 9.94 17.20 19.09
CA PRO A 91 10.81 16.55 20.09
C PRO A 91 11.58 15.39 19.44
N ALA A 92 12.40 14.69 20.25
CA ALA A 92 13.02 13.46 19.81
C ALA A 92 11.96 12.42 19.40
N VAL A 93 12.02 11.99 18.13
CA VAL A 93 11.08 11.04 17.54
C VAL A 93 11.60 9.63 17.76
N GLU A 94 10.76 8.74 18.25
CA GLU A 94 11.06 7.32 18.41
C GLU A 94 10.71 6.53 17.15
N ARG A 95 9.52 6.78 16.59
CA ARG A 95 9.02 6.07 15.41
C ARG A 95 8.18 6.97 14.51
N VAL A 96 8.33 6.78 13.22
CA VAL A 96 7.44 7.32 12.21
C VAL A 96 6.25 6.37 12.03
N VAL A 97 5.05 6.87 12.18
CA VAL A 97 3.81 6.13 11.93
C VAL A 97 3.47 6.15 10.44
N GLY A 98 3.57 7.32 9.83
CA GLY A 98 3.34 7.48 8.40
C GLY A 98 3.19 8.95 8.01
N LEU A 99 3.19 9.18 6.71
CA LEU A 99 2.87 10.46 6.09
C LEU A 99 1.60 10.30 5.26
N ASP A 100 0.61 11.13 5.54
CA ASP A 100 -0.53 11.30 4.63
C ASP A 100 -0.24 12.48 3.68
N PRO A 101 0.02 12.20 2.39
CA PRO A 101 0.37 13.25 1.44
C PRO A 101 -0.83 14.13 1.05
N GLU A 102 -2.07 13.67 1.27
CA GLU A 102 -3.29 14.44 0.95
C GLU A 102 -3.59 15.50 2.01
N SER A 103 -3.44 15.14 3.28
CA SER A 103 -3.62 16.08 4.39
C SER A 103 -2.34 16.84 4.74
N GLU A 104 -1.20 16.48 4.14
CA GLU A 104 0.14 17.02 4.42
C GLU A 104 0.57 16.81 5.90
N PHE A 105 0.08 15.75 6.55
CA PHE A 105 0.45 15.43 7.93
C PHE A 105 1.48 14.30 8.01
N LEU A 106 2.54 14.56 8.77
CA LEU A 106 3.50 13.55 9.20
C LEU A 106 3.18 13.14 10.64
N PHE A 107 2.88 11.87 10.85
CA PHE A 107 2.57 11.31 12.17
C PHE A 107 3.77 10.57 12.75
N VAL A 108 4.12 10.91 13.99
CA VAL A 108 5.28 10.35 14.70
C VAL A 108 4.93 10.03 16.15
N THR A 109 5.63 9.06 16.74
CA THR A 109 5.57 8.79 18.17
C THR A 109 6.86 9.19 18.86
N THR A 110 6.75 9.57 20.14
CA THR A 110 7.88 9.93 21.00
C THR A 110 8.11 8.84 22.06
N ALA A 111 9.29 8.86 22.68
CA ALA A 111 9.61 7.97 23.80
C ALA A 111 8.68 8.17 25.02
N LYS A 112 7.94 9.28 25.09
CA LYS A 112 6.90 9.51 26.10
C LYS A 112 5.54 8.93 25.72
N HIS A 113 5.48 8.13 24.63
CA HIS A 113 4.25 7.58 24.09
C HIS A 113 3.22 8.65 23.65
N GLU A 114 3.69 9.81 23.25
CA GLU A 114 2.87 10.84 22.62
C GLU A 114 2.81 10.59 21.11
N LEU A 115 1.63 10.66 20.53
CA LEU A 115 1.44 10.67 19.08
C LEU A 115 1.28 12.11 18.62
N LEU A 116 2.18 12.55 17.82
CA LEU A 116 2.23 13.91 17.28
C LEU A 116 1.91 13.90 15.78
N GLY A 117 1.18 14.91 15.33
CA GLY A 117 0.96 15.22 13.93
C GLY A 117 1.66 16.53 13.58
N LEU A 118 2.60 16.48 12.66
CA LEU A 118 3.22 17.66 12.08
C LEU A 118 2.53 18.00 10.76
N ASP A 119 1.87 19.15 10.70
CA ASP A 119 1.37 19.73 9.46
C ASP A 119 2.59 20.29 8.69
N LEU A 120 2.94 19.64 7.61
CA LEU A 120 4.14 19.98 6.81
C LEU A 120 4.01 21.31 6.09
N GLY A 121 2.79 21.75 5.78
CA GLY A 121 2.54 23.03 5.11
C GLY A 121 2.67 24.22 6.04
N SER A 122 2.08 24.15 7.26
CA SER A 122 2.08 25.24 8.23
C SER A 122 3.21 25.15 9.27
N GLY A 123 3.76 23.96 9.49
CA GLY A 123 4.73 23.67 10.54
C GLY A 123 4.11 23.52 11.94
N ARG A 124 2.76 23.48 12.05
CA ARG A 124 2.07 23.26 13.32
C ARG A 124 2.25 21.82 13.77
N VAL A 125 2.57 21.67 15.05
CA VAL A 125 2.65 20.35 15.71
C VAL A 125 1.49 20.21 16.67
N ASP A 126 0.67 19.20 16.45
CA ASP A 126 -0.49 18.89 17.29
C ASP A 126 -0.27 17.58 18.03
N THR A 127 -0.65 17.52 19.30
CA THR A 127 -0.73 16.25 20.04
C THR A 127 -2.03 15.55 19.68
N VAL A 128 -1.93 14.45 18.92
CA VAL A 128 -3.09 13.65 18.51
C VAL A 128 -3.53 12.73 19.65
N GLY A 129 -2.59 12.16 20.41
CA GLY A 129 -2.89 11.28 21.52
C GLY A 129 -1.73 11.16 22.48
N THR A 130 -2.04 10.78 23.73
CA THR A 130 -1.07 10.49 24.80
C THR A 130 -1.23 9.04 25.24
N ASN A 131 -0.17 8.47 25.85
CA ASN A 131 -0.14 7.06 26.25
C ASN A 131 -0.38 6.08 25.10
N VAL A 132 -0.07 6.49 23.87
CA VAL A 132 -0.27 5.69 22.66
C VAL A 132 0.74 4.53 22.64
N ARG A 133 0.24 3.31 22.52
CA ARG A 133 1.04 2.08 22.44
C ARG A 133 1.24 1.61 21.01
N GLN A 134 0.21 1.76 20.19
CA GLN A 134 0.25 1.41 18.78
C GLN A 134 -0.42 2.50 17.95
N ALA A 135 0.08 2.71 16.76
CA ALA A 135 -0.57 3.59 15.77
C ALA A 135 -0.32 3.06 14.36
N ALA A 136 -1.30 3.21 13.49
CA ALA A 136 -1.24 2.84 12.09
C ALA A 136 -1.97 3.87 11.23
N LEU A 137 -1.43 4.12 10.04
CA LEU A 137 -2.07 4.93 9.02
C LEU A 137 -2.78 4.02 8.02
N GLY A 138 -4.07 4.22 7.84
CA GLY A 138 -4.87 3.49 6.87
C GLY A 138 -4.62 3.93 5.43
N PRO A 139 -5.06 3.13 4.45
CA PRO A 139 -4.87 3.42 3.03
C PRO A 139 -5.64 4.66 2.54
N ASP A 140 -6.67 5.05 3.27
CA ASP A 140 -7.51 6.24 3.06
C ASP A 140 -6.98 7.50 3.76
N GLY A 141 -5.80 7.42 4.40
CA GLY A 141 -5.22 8.49 5.19
C GLY A 141 -5.79 8.59 6.62
N THR A 142 -6.69 7.70 7.03
CA THR A 142 -7.16 7.66 8.42
C THR A 142 -6.05 7.15 9.34
N LEU A 143 -5.70 7.95 10.34
CA LEU A 143 -4.78 7.56 11.40
C LEU A 143 -5.56 6.88 12.53
N TYR A 144 -5.08 5.75 12.98
CA TYR A 144 -5.58 5.05 14.16
C TYR A 144 -4.52 5.03 15.25
N ALA A 145 -4.93 5.31 16.48
CA ALA A 145 -4.07 5.24 17.65
C ALA A 145 -4.75 4.45 18.76
N VAL A 146 -4.01 3.54 19.38
CA VAL A 146 -4.47 2.72 20.51
C VAL A 146 -3.65 3.09 21.74
N ASP A 147 -4.33 3.52 22.81
CA ASP A 147 -3.70 3.88 24.07
C ASP A 147 -3.45 2.65 24.97
N SER A 148 -2.80 2.87 26.13
CA SER A 148 -2.51 1.83 27.11
C SER A 148 -3.78 1.21 27.72
N SER A 149 -4.90 1.92 27.69
CA SER A 149 -6.22 1.46 28.15
C SER A 149 -7.03 0.79 27.05
N ARG A 150 -6.43 0.60 25.87
CA ARG A 150 -7.02 -0.05 24.69
C ARG A 150 -8.11 0.78 23.99
N HIS A 151 -8.26 2.06 24.34
CA HIS A 151 -9.13 2.94 23.59
C HIS A 151 -8.52 3.31 22.25
N VAL A 152 -9.38 3.42 21.25
CA VAL A 152 -8.98 3.80 19.89
C VAL A 152 -9.38 5.24 19.63
N ILE A 153 -8.45 5.99 19.06
CA ILE A 153 -8.71 7.31 18.49
C ILE A 153 -8.45 7.19 17.00
N SER A 154 -9.40 7.60 16.18
CA SER A 154 -9.21 7.78 14.76
C SER A 154 -9.17 9.26 14.38
N LEU A 155 -8.28 9.62 13.44
CA LEU A 155 -8.16 10.97 12.88
C LEU A 155 -8.24 10.86 11.37
N SER A 156 -9.32 11.40 10.80
CA SER A 156 -9.54 11.46 9.35
C SER A 156 -9.77 12.91 8.94
N ARG A 157 -9.05 13.40 7.94
CA ARG A 157 -9.18 14.78 7.40
C ARG A 157 -9.28 15.86 8.49
N ARG A 158 -8.47 15.73 9.56
CA ARG A 158 -8.44 16.62 10.75
C ARG A 158 -9.63 16.47 11.71
N THR A 159 -10.55 15.55 11.44
CA THR A 159 -11.63 15.21 12.39
C THR A 159 -11.18 14.08 13.29
N ARG A 160 -11.11 14.35 14.58
CA ARG A 160 -10.76 13.36 15.61
C ARG A 160 -12.02 12.72 16.15
N PHE A 161 -12.00 11.38 16.23
CA PHE A 161 -13.09 10.61 16.79
C PHE A 161 -12.55 9.58 17.79
N ALA A 162 -13.07 9.59 19.01
CA ALA A 162 -12.78 8.56 20.01
C ALA A 162 -13.81 7.43 19.88
N TRP A 163 -13.35 6.21 19.73
CA TRP A 163 -14.25 5.07 19.60
C TRP A 163 -14.95 4.77 20.91
N PRO A 164 -16.25 4.43 20.88
CA PRO A 164 -17.02 4.20 22.10
C PRO A 164 -16.60 2.94 22.84
N GLN A 165 -15.99 1.98 22.14
CA GLN A 165 -15.59 0.70 22.71
C GLN A 165 -14.07 0.54 22.71
N ALA A 166 -13.51 0.02 23.79
CA ALA A 166 -12.11 -0.35 23.86
C ALA A 166 -11.89 -1.70 23.16
N LEU A 167 -10.67 -1.91 22.67
CA LEU A 167 -10.26 -3.20 22.12
C LEU A 167 -10.18 -4.27 23.22
N THR A 168 -10.35 -5.52 22.85
CA THR A 168 -10.28 -6.65 23.78
C THR A 168 -8.88 -6.86 24.37
N ALA A 169 -7.83 -6.53 23.59
CA ALA A 169 -6.44 -6.58 24.01
C ALA A 169 -5.60 -5.55 23.25
N LEU A 170 -4.40 -5.23 23.75
CA LEU A 170 -3.43 -4.43 23.00
C LEU A 170 -2.87 -5.24 21.84
N PRO A 171 -2.93 -4.73 20.60
CA PRO A 171 -2.35 -5.42 19.46
C PRO A 171 -0.82 -5.41 19.49
N ARG A 172 -0.21 -6.51 19.04
CA ARG A 172 1.22 -6.62 18.75
C ARG A 172 1.54 -5.91 17.42
N ASP A 173 0.73 -6.19 16.42
CA ASP A 173 0.80 -5.60 15.09
C ASP A 173 -0.54 -4.91 14.79
N LEU A 174 -0.49 -3.75 14.14
CA LEU A 174 -1.66 -2.92 13.86
C LEU A 174 -1.63 -2.44 12.42
N PHE A 175 -2.75 -2.60 11.71
CA PHE A 175 -2.93 -2.21 10.32
C PHE A 175 -4.23 -1.44 10.16
N GLY A 176 -4.19 -0.30 9.50
CA GLY A 176 -5.41 0.32 8.98
C GLY A 176 -5.89 -0.39 7.73
N ALA A 177 -7.17 -0.68 7.64
CA ALA A 177 -7.79 -1.33 6.49
C ALA A 177 -8.76 -0.38 5.78
N THR A 178 -9.24 -0.79 4.60
CA THR A 178 -10.33 -0.10 3.90
C THR A 178 -11.60 -0.10 4.74
N ASP A 179 -12.55 0.74 4.36
CA ASP A 179 -13.86 0.85 5.01
C ASP A 179 -13.77 1.23 6.50
N GLN A 180 -12.74 2.01 6.87
CA GLN A 180 -12.51 2.50 8.23
C GLN A 180 -12.36 1.39 9.29
N HIS A 181 -11.89 0.22 8.87
CA HIS A 181 -11.59 -0.88 9.77
C HIS A 181 -10.15 -0.82 10.27
N LEU A 182 -9.97 -1.30 11.49
CA LEU A 182 -8.70 -1.51 12.14
C LEU A 182 -8.48 -3.01 12.32
N VAL A 183 -7.34 -3.48 11.86
CA VAL A 183 -6.95 -4.88 11.98
C VAL A 183 -5.72 -4.98 12.86
N GLY A 184 -5.75 -5.87 13.83
CA GLY A 184 -4.63 -6.07 14.73
C GLY A 184 -4.37 -7.55 15.02
N VAL A 185 -3.11 -7.89 15.29
CA VAL A 185 -2.76 -9.17 15.87
C VAL A 185 -2.58 -8.99 17.37
N ILE A 186 -3.40 -9.68 18.15
CA ILE A 186 -3.37 -9.62 19.61
C ILE A 186 -2.73 -10.89 20.20
N PRO A 187 -2.30 -10.88 21.48
CA PRO A 187 -1.74 -12.06 22.14
C PRO A 187 -2.60 -13.31 21.98
N GLN A 188 -1.96 -14.48 22.11
CA GLN A 188 -2.55 -15.82 21.91
C GLN A 188 -2.96 -16.09 20.45
N ASP A 189 -2.25 -15.47 19.51
CA ASP A 189 -2.42 -15.67 18.06
C ASP A 189 -3.88 -15.47 17.61
N LYS A 190 -4.39 -14.29 17.88
CA LYS A 190 -5.73 -13.90 17.48
C LYS A 190 -5.69 -12.67 16.58
N LEU A 191 -6.51 -12.71 15.54
CA LEU A 191 -6.78 -11.58 14.66
C LEU A 191 -7.96 -10.80 15.24
N LEU A 192 -7.72 -9.54 15.55
CA LEU A 192 -8.72 -8.57 15.97
C LEU A 192 -9.14 -7.75 14.74
N VAL A 193 -10.44 -7.60 14.55
CA VAL A 193 -11.02 -6.65 13.60
C VAL A 193 -11.97 -5.74 14.34
N ALA A 194 -11.80 -4.45 14.18
CA ALA A 194 -12.59 -3.45 14.87
C ALA A 194 -13.00 -2.31 13.94
N ALA A 195 -14.15 -1.73 14.18
CA ALA A 195 -14.68 -0.53 13.57
C ALA A 195 -15.29 0.38 14.63
N ALA A 196 -15.49 1.64 14.32
CA ALA A 196 -15.98 2.62 15.29
C ALA A 196 -17.43 2.36 15.74
N ASP A 197 -18.23 1.76 14.87
CA ASP A 197 -19.68 1.55 15.02
C ASP A 197 -20.06 0.11 15.38
N GLN A 198 -19.09 -0.80 15.50
CA GLN A 198 -19.31 -2.22 15.74
C GLN A 198 -18.42 -2.74 16.87
N PRO A 199 -18.91 -3.73 17.65
CA PRO A 199 -18.06 -4.43 18.61
C PRO A 199 -16.86 -5.11 17.94
N PRO A 200 -15.67 -5.04 18.56
CA PRO A 200 -14.50 -5.75 18.04
C PRO A 200 -14.74 -7.25 17.91
N THR A 201 -14.41 -7.80 16.76
CA THR A 201 -14.45 -9.25 16.53
C THR A 201 -13.05 -9.87 16.67
N VAL A 202 -13.00 -11.11 17.16
CA VAL A 202 -11.74 -11.81 17.39
C VAL A 202 -11.83 -13.20 16.78
N ARG A 203 -10.80 -13.56 15.99
CA ARG A 203 -10.67 -14.88 15.36
C ARG A 203 -9.33 -15.51 15.73
N THR A 204 -9.33 -16.81 15.94
CA THR A 204 -8.07 -17.55 16.09
C THR A 204 -7.35 -17.65 14.74
N ILE A 205 -6.06 -17.38 14.74
CA ILE A 205 -5.19 -17.51 13.56
C ILE A 205 -4.11 -18.58 13.82
N ALA A 206 -3.36 -18.93 12.80
CA ALA A 206 -2.22 -19.83 12.94
C ALA A 206 -1.18 -19.23 13.90
N ALA A 207 -0.56 -20.09 14.69
CA ALA A 207 0.31 -19.66 15.79
C ALA A 207 1.61 -18.99 15.35
N GLY A 208 1.96 -17.91 16.02
CA GLY A 208 3.32 -17.50 16.38
C GLY A 208 4.27 -16.99 15.33
N GLY A 209 3.86 -16.84 14.06
CA GLY A 209 4.75 -16.42 12.99
C GLY A 209 4.73 -14.90 12.69
N ASP A 210 5.50 -14.51 11.69
CA ASP A 210 5.46 -13.17 11.12
C ASP A 210 4.12 -12.89 10.45
N VAL A 211 3.74 -11.62 10.43
CA VAL A 211 2.45 -11.17 9.89
C VAL A 211 2.69 -10.02 8.92
N ALA A 212 2.07 -10.11 7.76
CA ALA A 212 2.05 -9.04 6.79
C ALA A 212 0.61 -8.74 6.34
N ALA A 213 0.31 -7.48 6.10
CA ALA A 213 -0.95 -7.07 5.49
C ALA A 213 -0.71 -6.46 4.11
N THR A 214 -1.71 -6.57 3.24
CA THR A 214 -1.73 -5.79 2.00
C THR A 214 -1.80 -4.31 2.32
N ARG A 215 -1.43 -3.47 1.36
CA ARG A 215 -1.50 -2.01 1.51
C ARG A 215 -2.91 -1.51 1.88
N TRP A 216 -3.96 -2.23 1.48
CA TRP A 216 -5.36 -1.89 1.77
C TRP A 216 -5.90 -2.57 3.02
N GLY A 217 -5.13 -3.45 3.66
CA GLY A 217 -5.59 -4.21 4.81
C GLY A 217 -6.73 -5.20 4.49
N ASP A 218 -7.00 -5.45 3.21
CA ASP A 218 -8.05 -6.38 2.76
C ASP A 218 -7.65 -7.85 2.88
N LEU A 219 -6.37 -8.12 3.08
CA LEU A 219 -5.82 -9.44 3.31
C LEU A 219 -4.65 -9.38 4.29
N VAL A 220 -4.61 -10.34 5.20
CA VAL A 220 -3.52 -10.55 6.15
C VAL A 220 -2.93 -11.94 5.93
N ALA A 221 -1.63 -12.01 5.74
CA ALA A 221 -0.86 -13.24 5.67
C ALA A 221 -0.20 -13.51 7.04
N VAL A 222 -0.37 -14.71 7.54
CA VAL A 222 0.20 -15.17 8.81
C VAL A 222 1.09 -16.36 8.55
N ALA A 223 2.35 -16.29 8.98
CA ALA A 223 3.29 -17.39 8.95
C ALA A 223 2.94 -18.43 10.01
N SER A 224 3.01 -19.71 9.67
CA SER A 224 2.92 -20.84 10.59
C SER A 224 4.12 -21.77 10.40
N ASP A 225 4.21 -22.85 11.17
CA ASP A 225 5.36 -23.76 11.07
C ASP A 225 5.44 -24.54 9.73
N SER A 226 4.38 -24.56 8.93
CA SER A 226 4.31 -25.36 7.69
C SER A 226 3.87 -24.59 6.46
N GLY A 227 3.64 -23.26 6.58
CA GLY A 227 3.20 -22.46 5.45
C GLY A 227 2.63 -21.11 5.84
N VAL A 228 1.87 -20.51 4.93
CA VAL A 228 1.26 -19.20 5.09
C VAL A 228 -0.25 -19.33 5.02
N THR A 229 -0.96 -18.79 6.00
CA THR A 229 -2.41 -18.68 5.97
C THR A 229 -2.83 -17.26 5.62
N LEU A 230 -3.73 -17.14 4.65
CA LEU A 230 -4.29 -15.89 4.18
C LEU A 230 -5.66 -15.68 4.81
N TYR A 231 -5.83 -14.57 5.51
CA TYR A 231 -7.09 -14.19 6.16
C TYR A 231 -7.68 -12.96 5.48
N ASP A 232 -8.96 -13.03 5.09
CA ASP A 232 -9.78 -11.84 4.87
C ASP A 232 -10.26 -11.34 6.25
N PRO A 233 -9.80 -10.18 6.72
CA PRO A 233 -10.17 -9.70 8.05
C PRO A 233 -11.68 -9.53 8.21
N LEU A 234 -12.37 -9.08 7.16
CA LEU A 234 -13.82 -8.88 7.18
C LEU A 234 -14.63 -10.17 7.05
N GLY A 235 -13.96 -11.31 6.82
CA GLY A 235 -14.59 -12.62 6.77
C GLY A 235 -15.49 -12.87 5.56
N ARG A 236 -15.28 -12.11 4.49
CA ARG A 236 -16.00 -12.30 3.22
C ARG A 236 -15.54 -13.56 2.49
N ARG A 237 -14.36 -14.08 2.84
CA ARG A 237 -13.74 -15.29 2.28
C ARG A 237 -13.20 -16.16 3.39
N ASP A 238 -13.25 -17.48 3.19
CA ASP A 238 -12.62 -18.42 4.10
C ASP A 238 -11.10 -18.28 4.09
N PRO A 239 -10.42 -18.57 5.22
CA PRO A 239 -8.98 -18.62 5.28
C PRO A 239 -8.41 -19.61 4.27
N ALA A 240 -7.34 -19.22 3.59
CA ALA A 240 -6.66 -20.06 2.61
C ALA A 240 -5.25 -20.39 3.09
N PHE A 241 -4.94 -21.67 3.24
CA PHE A 241 -3.62 -22.13 3.63
C PHE A 241 -2.80 -22.50 2.39
N VAL A 242 -1.57 -21.99 2.33
CA VAL A 242 -0.57 -22.34 1.33
C VAL A 242 0.59 -23.04 2.02
N LYS A 243 0.71 -24.36 1.76
CA LYS A 243 1.82 -25.17 2.28
C LYS A 243 3.14 -24.75 1.62
N LEU A 244 4.19 -24.67 2.40
CA LEU A 244 5.56 -24.40 1.93
C LEU A 244 6.47 -25.57 2.28
N ALA A 245 7.60 -25.65 1.57
CA ALA A 245 8.59 -26.68 1.80
C ALA A 245 9.35 -26.53 3.15
N ASP A 246 9.39 -25.32 3.70
CA ASP A 246 10.03 -25.02 5.00
C ASP A 246 9.26 -23.89 5.71
N ALA A 247 9.42 -23.82 7.02
CA ALA A 247 8.74 -22.85 7.87
C ALA A 247 9.07 -21.40 7.46
N PRO A 248 8.06 -20.54 7.27
CA PRO A 248 8.24 -19.11 7.06
C PRO A 248 8.92 -18.44 8.25
N ARG A 249 9.73 -17.41 7.97
CA ARG A 249 10.37 -16.55 8.95
C ARG A 249 9.94 -15.11 8.84
N ALA A 250 9.84 -14.60 7.59
CA ALA A 250 9.41 -13.24 7.30
C ALA A 250 8.53 -13.21 6.06
N LEU A 251 7.55 -12.34 6.05
CA LEU A 251 6.56 -12.17 5.00
C LEU A 251 6.57 -10.73 4.48
N ALA A 252 6.37 -10.55 3.18
CA ALA A 252 6.08 -9.24 2.61
C ALA A 252 5.18 -9.36 1.38
N PHE A 253 4.10 -8.58 1.34
CA PHE A 253 3.27 -8.47 0.15
C PHE A 253 3.93 -7.60 -0.93
N SER A 254 3.75 -7.98 -2.19
CA SER A 254 3.95 -7.04 -3.29
C SER A 254 3.02 -5.83 -3.11
N PRO A 255 3.39 -4.63 -3.60
CA PRO A 255 2.53 -3.45 -3.49
C PRO A 255 1.15 -3.64 -4.11
N SER A 256 1.02 -4.49 -5.13
CA SER A 256 -0.26 -4.90 -5.72
C SER A 256 -1.04 -5.93 -4.89
N GLY A 257 -0.48 -6.43 -3.78
CA GLY A 257 -1.09 -7.48 -2.97
C GLY A 257 -1.20 -8.85 -3.65
N HIS A 258 -0.70 -9.00 -4.89
CA HIS A 258 -0.83 -10.23 -5.68
C HIS A 258 0.11 -11.34 -5.23
N ARG A 259 1.34 -10.99 -4.86
CA ARG A 259 2.37 -11.94 -4.44
C ARG A 259 2.78 -11.72 -3.00
N ILE A 260 3.17 -12.80 -2.36
CA ILE A 260 3.78 -12.78 -1.03
C ILE A 260 5.18 -13.35 -1.18
N TYR A 261 6.17 -12.56 -0.79
CA TYR A 261 7.54 -13.00 -0.69
C TYR A 261 7.77 -13.54 0.71
N VAL A 262 8.31 -14.74 0.79
CA VAL A 262 8.46 -15.49 2.04
C VAL A 262 9.90 -15.86 2.25
N ALA A 263 10.51 -15.32 3.29
CA ALA A 263 11.77 -15.83 3.79
C ALA A 263 11.53 -17.10 4.61
N ARG A 264 12.32 -18.15 4.41
CA ARG A 264 12.23 -19.43 5.10
C ARG A 264 13.28 -19.52 6.22
N ARG A 265 13.02 -20.34 7.23
CA ARG A 265 13.92 -20.43 8.40
C ARG A 265 15.26 -21.07 8.06
N ASN A 266 15.24 -22.18 7.34
CA ASN A 266 16.40 -23.03 7.13
C ASN A 266 16.85 -23.11 5.66
N VAL A 267 16.06 -22.62 4.74
CA VAL A 267 16.32 -22.69 3.31
C VAL A 267 16.77 -21.33 2.78
N PRO A 268 17.93 -21.24 2.12
CA PRO A 268 18.36 -20.02 1.44
C PRO A 268 17.37 -19.54 0.40
N GLY A 269 17.33 -18.23 0.16
CA GLY A 269 16.45 -17.63 -0.83
C GLY A 269 15.05 -17.32 -0.30
N LEU A 270 14.16 -17.00 -1.25
CA LEU A 270 12.77 -16.66 -0.98
C LEU A 270 11.85 -17.60 -1.73
N ALA A 271 10.78 -18.04 -1.07
CA ALA A 271 9.61 -18.58 -1.73
C ALA A 271 8.73 -17.41 -2.21
N VAL A 272 8.00 -17.61 -3.27
CA VAL A 272 7.01 -16.67 -3.80
C VAL A 272 5.66 -17.37 -3.82
N VAL A 273 4.68 -16.81 -3.13
CA VAL A 273 3.31 -17.34 -3.08
C VAL A 273 2.42 -16.46 -3.95
N ASP A 274 1.66 -17.10 -4.84
CA ASP A 274 0.57 -16.45 -5.55
C ASP A 274 -0.68 -16.49 -4.68
N ARG A 275 -1.22 -15.30 -4.40
CA ARG A 275 -2.39 -15.13 -3.54
C ARG A 275 -3.65 -15.77 -4.12
N TYR A 276 -3.83 -15.70 -5.43
CA TYR A 276 -5.05 -16.13 -6.12
C TYR A 276 -5.01 -17.61 -6.46
N GLU A 277 -3.89 -18.09 -6.98
CA GLU A 277 -3.69 -19.51 -7.26
C GLU A 277 -3.42 -20.33 -6.00
N ARG A 278 -3.13 -19.66 -4.86
CA ARG A 278 -2.87 -20.26 -3.54
C ARG A 278 -1.78 -21.32 -3.60
N LYS A 279 -0.73 -21.04 -4.37
CA LYS A 279 0.39 -21.96 -4.55
C LYS A 279 1.73 -21.24 -4.47
N GLU A 280 2.77 -22.02 -4.16
CA GLU A 280 4.16 -21.58 -4.28
C GLU A 280 4.56 -21.53 -5.76
N LEU A 281 5.16 -20.42 -6.17
CA LEU A 281 5.77 -20.22 -7.49
C LEU A 281 7.28 -20.38 -7.38
N ASP A 282 7.98 -20.33 -8.53
CA ASP A 282 9.43 -20.27 -8.57
C ASP A 282 9.95 -19.14 -7.69
N GLY A 283 10.80 -19.50 -6.76
CA GLY A 283 11.39 -18.59 -5.79
C GLY A 283 12.51 -17.71 -6.35
N VAL A 284 13.17 -17.02 -5.44
CA VAL A 284 14.35 -16.19 -5.72
C VAL A 284 15.53 -16.78 -4.98
N ALA A 285 16.61 -17.13 -5.72
CA ALA A 285 17.83 -17.59 -5.11
C ALA A 285 18.59 -16.45 -4.43
N LEU A 286 19.01 -16.69 -3.17
CA LEU A 286 19.84 -15.76 -2.39
C LEU A 286 21.01 -16.52 -1.74
N PRO A 287 22.09 -15.81 -1.37
CA PRO A 287 23.28 -16.45 -0.80
C PRO A 287 23.07 -17.18 0.52
N GLY A 288 21.98 -16.90 1.23
CA GLY A 288 21.70 -17.53 2.52
C GLY A 288 20.27 -17.29 2.98
N THR A 289 20.00 -17.60 4.25
CA THR A 289 18.70 -17.39 4.89
C THR A 289 18.47 -15.92 5.22
N VAL A 290 17.20 -15.50 5.22
CA VAL A 290 16.76 -14.11 5.33
C VAL A 290 16.02 -13.90 6.65
N ALA A 291 16.30 -12.81 7.33
CA ALA A 291 15.63 -12.42 8.58
C ALA A 291 14.43 -11.49 8.38
N THR A 292 14.52 -10.58 7.43
CA THR A 292 13.51 -9.52 7.23
C THR A 292 13.48 -9.14 5.75
N LEU A 293 12.31 -8.74 5.27
CA LEU A 293 12.05 -8.31 3.91
C LEU A 293 11.53 -6.88 3.89
N ARG A 294 11.93 -6.13 2.88
CA ARG A 294 11.38 -4.80 2.61
C ARG A 294 11.24 -4.59 1.11
N LEU A 295 10.03 -4.34 0.64
CA LEU A 295 9.76 -4.06 -0.76
C LEU A 295 9.77 -2.57 -1.04
N ASP A 296 10.10 -2.22 -2.27
CA ASP A 296 9.93 -0.88 -2.75
C ASP A 296 8.44 -0.56 -2.97
N PRO A 297 8.06 0.72 -2.96
CA PRO A 297 6.68 1.14 -3.20
C PRO A 297 6.14 0.76 -4.59
N LEU A 298 7.01 0.51 -5.57
CA LEU A 298 6.66 0.15 -6.95
C LEU A 298 6.71 -1.36 -7.19
N GLY A 299 7.31 -2.14 -6.26
CA GLY A 299 7.40 -3.60 -6.33
C GLY A 299 8.44 -4.14 -7.33
N ARG A 300 9.38 -3.30 -7.76
CA ARG A 300 10.50 -3.76 -8.61
C ARG A 300 11.64 -4.33 -7.80
N TRP A 301 11.97 -3.70 -6.67
CA TRP A 301 13.11 -4.05 -5.84
C TRP A 301 12.67 -4.64 -4.50
N LEU A 302 13.42 -5.62 -4.04
CA LEU A 302 13.27 -6.15 -2.70
C LEU A 302 14.62 -6.09 -2.01
N LEU A 303 14.60 -5.60 -0.77
CA LEU A 303 15.72 -5.65 0.14
C LEU A 303 15.50 -6.81 1.11
N ALA A 304 16.46 -7.73 1.15
CA ALA A 304 16.44 -8.86 2.07
C ALA A 304 17.57 -8.70 3.10
N ARG A 305 17.24 -8.70 4.37
CA ARG A 305 18.21 -8.73 5.45
C ARG A 305 18.71 -10.17 5.64
N PRO A 306 20.01 -10.45 5.54
CA PRO A 306 20.52 -11.76 5.88
C PRO A 306 20.24 -12.11 7.35
N ALA A 307 20.12 -13.39 7.67
CA ALA A 307 19.92 -13.85 9.04
C ALA A 307 21.12 -13.55 9.93
N ILE A 308 22.30 -13.44 9.35
CA ILE A 308 23.58 -13.15 10.01
C ILE A 308 24.26 -12.00 9.27
N GLY A 309 24.72 -11.01 10.03
CA GLY A 309 25.47 -9.85 9.50
C GLY A 309 24.64 -8.61 9.23
N ASP A 310 25.33 -7.50 9.04
CA ASP A 310 24.77 -6.16 8.78
C ASP A 310 24.93 -5.81 7.30
N SER A 311 23.99 -6.28 6.50
CA SER A 311 23.93 -5.96 5.07
C SER A 311 22.48 -6.04 4.56
N ALA A 312 22.24 -5.57 3.36
CA ALA A 312 21.03 -5.79 2.60
C ALA A 312 21.38 -6.45 1.27
N TRP A 313 20.73 -7.54 0.95
CA TRP A 313 20.76 -8.13 -0.38
C TRP A 313 19.70 -7.47 -1.24
N LEU A 314 20.11 -7.00 -2.39
CA LEU A 314 19.23 -6.35 -3.35
C LEU A 314 18.77 -7.34 -4.40
N VAL A 315 17.46 -7.41 -4.61
CA VAL A 315 16.82 -8.32 -5.55
C VAL A 315 16.03 -7.53 -6.58
N ASP A 316 16.28 -7.75 -7.86
CA ASP A 316 15.45 -7.33 -8.98
C ASP A 316 14.34 -8.38 -9.16
N LEU A 317 13.12 -8.05 -8.76
CA LEU A 317 11.99 -8.98 -8.73
C LEU A 317 11.47 -9.39 -10.11
N PRO A 318 11.37 -8.51 -11.12
CA PRO A 318 11.01 -8.87 -12.48
C PRO A 318 11.85 -10.01 -13.08
N ILE A 319 13.14 -9.99 -12.83
CA ILE A 319 14.07 -11.03 -13.33
C ILE A 319 14.43 -12.08 -12.27
N LYS A 320 13.83 -11.99 -11.07
CA LYS A 320 14.06 -12.89 -9.93
C LYS A 320 15.54 -13.09 -9.59
N ARG A 321 16.32 -12.03 -9.64
CA ARG A 321 17.78 -12.11 -9.49
C ARG A 321 18.30 -11.27 -8.34
N HIS A 322 19.19 -11.85 -7.56
CA HIS A 322 20.05 -11.12 -6.63
C HIS A 322 21.08 -10.31 -7.44
N THR A 323 21.09 -9.00 -7.24
CA THR A 323 21.92 -8.06 -8.03
C THR A 323 23.08 -7.48 -7.25
N GLY A 324 23.05 -7.49 -5.92
CA GLY A 324 24.15 -6.94 -5.15
C GLY A 324 23.95 -6.99 -3.64
N ILE A 325 25.01 -6.66 -2.92
CA ILE A 325 25.06 -6.59 -1.46
C ILE A 325 25.42 -5.17 -1.04
N VAL A 326 24.63 -4.61 -0.12
CA VAL A 326 24.82 -3.28 0.43
C VAL A 326 25.20 -3.41 1.91
N PRO A 327 26.43 -3.05 2.30
CA PRO A 327 26.81 -3.00 3.72
C PRO A 327 26.02 -1.88 4.41
N THR A 328 25.12 -2.25 5.31
CA THR A 328 24.26 -1.29 6.02
C THR A 328 23.61 -1.92 7.23
N GLN A 329 23.45 -1.13 8.28
CA GLN A 329 22.64 -1.53 9.44
C GLN A 329 21.15 -1.30 9.12
N TRP A 330 20.31 -2.23 9.61
CA TRP A 330 18.87 -2.15 9.46
C TRP A 330 18.24 -1.42 10.64
N HIS A 331 17.48 -0.38 10.32
CA HIS A 331 16.62 0.34 11.23
C HIS A 331 15.17 0.31 10.71
N ALA A 332 14.23 0.85 11.46
CA ALA A 332 12.83 0.87 11.05
C ALA A 332 12.59 1.61 9.72
N ASP A 333 13.40 2.62 9.43
CA ASP A 333 13.29 3.49 8.26
C ASP A 333 14.21 3.09 7.08
N LEU A 334 15.47 2.76 7.33
CA LEU A 334 16.48 2.44 6.32
C LEU A 334 17.18 1.09 6.58
N PRO A 335 17.69 0.39 5.52
CA PRO A 335 17.68 0.76 4.10
C PRO A 335 16.29 0.67 3.47
N ALA A 336 16.02 1.48 2.47
CA ALA A 336 14.75 1.47 1.75
C ALA A 336 14.93 1.94 0.31
N ILE A 337 13.98 1.59 -0.55
CA ILE A 337 13.87 2.14 -1.90
C ILE A 337 12.86 3.29 -1.85
N SER A 338 13.26 4.42 -2.38
CA SER A 338 12.41 5.62 -2.45
C SER A 338 11.37 5.52 -3.57
N PRO A 339 10.33 6.37 -3.55
CA PRO A 339 9.29 6.37 -4.60
C PRO A 339 9.78 6.64 -6.02
N ASP A 340 10.95 7.28 -6.18
CA ASP A 340 11.62 7.47 -7.48
C ASP A 340 12.58 6.33 -7.83
N GLY A 341 12.62 5.25 -7.04
CA GLY A 341 13.35 4.03 -7.32
C GLY A 341 14.82 4.04 -6.86
N MET A 342 15.24 5.01 -6.04
CA MET A 342 16.60 5.06 -5.51
C MET A 342 16.75 4.25 -4.23
N LEU A 343 17.87 3.58 -4.08
CA LEU A 343 18.25 2.93 -2.83
C LEU A 343 18.82 3.96 -1.86
N ILE A 344 18.18 4.09 -0.70
CA ILE A 344 18.64 4.98 0.39
C ILE A 344 19.08 4.09 1.57
N TYR A 345 20.31 4.30 2.04
CA TYR A 345 20.86 3.47 3.09
C TYR A 345 21.90 4.21 3.95
N ARG A 346 22.20 3.66 5.12
CA ARG A 346 23.24 4.16 6.02
C ARG A 346 24.59 3.56 5.67
N ARG A 347 25.62 4.42 5.55
CA ARG A 347 27.01 4.03 5.37
C ARG A 347 27.89 4.77 6.37
N GLY A 348 28.29 4.10 7.44
CA GLY A 348 28.98 4.71 8.56
C GLY A 348 28.11 5.79 9.23
N LYS A 349 28.58 7.05 9.26
CA LYS A 349 27.82 8.18 9.80
C LYS A 349 26.90 8.87 8.79
N ASP A 350 26.98 8.47 7.55
CA ASP A 350 26.31 9.14 6.43
C ASP A 350 25.06 8.37 5.97
N VAL A 351 24.17 9.07 5.27
CA VAL A 351 23.10 8.47 4.48
C VAL A 351 23.40 8.69 3.00
N VAL A 352 23.32 7.64 2.23
CA VAL A 352 23.66 7.60 0.82
C VAL A 352 22.45 7.27 -0.02
N SER A 353 22.32 7.93 -1.16
CA SER A 353 21.45 7.57 -2.26
C SER A 353 22.25 6.91 -3.36
N ALA A 354 21.83 5.73 -3.80
CA ALA A 354 22.51 4.98 -4.86
C ALA A 354 21.50 4.42 -5.88
N ARG A 355 21.97 4.14 -7.08
CA ARG A 355 21.18 3.41 -8.08
C ARG A 355 21.13 1.93 -7.72
N PRO A 356 19.93 1.31 -7.67
CA PRO A 356 19.83 -0.10 -7.28
C PRO A 356 20.49 -1.06 -8.29
N ASP A 357 20.48 -0.70 -9.57
CA ASP A 357 21.01 -1.55 -10.66
C ASP A 357 22.53 -1.68 -10.66
N SER A 358 23.24 -0.64 -10.24
CA SER A 358 24.70 -0.55 -10.30
C SER A 358 25.36 -0.32 -8.95
N LEU A 359 24.57 -0.05 -7.91
CA LEU A 359 25.01 0.37 -6.58
C LEU A 359 25.92 1.62 -6.60
N SER A 360 25.85 2.40 -7.69
CA SER A 360 26.63 3.63 -7.83
C SER A 360 26.00 4.75 -7.01
N ASP A 361 26.81 5.45 -6.21
CA ASP A 361 26.40 6.59 -5.41
C ASP A 361 25.92 7.74 -6.31
N VAL A 362 24.80 8.35 -5.92
CA VAL A 362 24.21 9.51 -6.60
C VAL A 362 24.19 10.74 -5.70
N GLY A 363 24.02 10.54 -4.42
CA GLY A 363 23.96 11.60 -3.42
C GLY A 363 24.32 11.12 -2.03
N LYS A 364 24.66 12.07 -1.16
CA LYS A 364 25.06 11.79 0.22
C LYS A 364 24.69 12.92 1.16
N VAL A 365 24.22 12.57 2.36
CA VAL A 365 24.05 13.47 3.49
C VAL A 365 25.01 13.06 4.60
N THR A 366 25.91 13.96 4.95
CA THR A 366 26.90 13.72 6.02
C THR A 366 26.25 13.78 7.39
N ASN A 367 26.70 12.90 8.30
CA ASN A 367 26.19 12.82 9.68
C ASN A 367 24.66 12.65 9.80
N GLY A 368 24.05 11.99 8.81
CA GLY A 368 22.59 11.74 8.81
C GLY A 368 22.19 10.37 9.32
N ALA A 369 23.14 9.47 9.63
CA ALA A 369 22.84 8.09 9.95
C ALA A 369 22.14 7.90 11.31
N ALA A 370 22.32 8.81 12.25
CA ALA A 370 21.66 8.76 13.56
C ALA A 370 20.19 9.20 13.51
N ASP A 371 19.78 9.90 12.45
CA ASP A 371 18.46 10.48 12.31
C ASP A 371 17.48 9.51 11.68
N LEU A 372 16.18 9.79 11.83
CA LEU A 372 15.14 9.05 11.13
C LEU A 372 14.84 9.69 9.77
N TRP A 373 14.48 8.83 8.80
CA TRP A 373 14.24 9.24 7.43
C TRP A 373 12.88 8.78 6.95
N VAL A 374 12.15 9.71 6.31
CA VAL A 374 10.86 9.43 5.67
C VAL A 374 11.02 9.63 4.17
N LEU A 375 10.83 8.56 3.39
CA LEU A 375 10.88 8.63 1.94
C LEU A 375 9.46 8.76 1.39
N THR A 376 9.21 9.78 0.59
CA THR A 376 7.86 10.09 0.11
C THR A 376 7.90 10.73 -1.27
N SER A 377 6.76 10.71 -1.94
CA SER A 377 6.50 11.47 -3.16
C SER A 377 5.86 12.84 -2.90
N TRP A 378 5.61 13.18 -1.63
CA TRP A 378 5.07 14.49 -1.29
C TRP A 378 6.06 15.61 -1.60
N LEU A 379 5.58 16.70 -2.20
CA LEU A 379 6.37 17.89 -2.51
C LEU A 379 5.66 19.12 -1.95
N PRO A 380 6.36 19.95 -1.20
CA PRO A 380 5.81 21.22 -0.71
C PRO A 380 5.42 22.14 -1.88
N ARG A 381 4.40 22.95 -1.66
CA ARG A 381 4.00 23.98 -2.62
C ARG A 381 5.17 24.92 -2.92
N GLY A 382 5.42 25.20 -4.19
CA GLY A 382 6.53 26.06 -4.64
C GLY A 382 7.89 25.39 -4.79
N VAL A 383 8.04 24.15 -4.40
CA VAL A 383 9.25 23.37 -4.68
C VAL A 383 9.16 22.77 -6.07
N VAL A 384 10.03 23.24 -6.98
CA VAL A 384 10.10 22.68 -8.34
C VAL A 384 10.75 21.30 -8.27
N ALA A 385 10.05 20.32 -8.82
CA ALA A 385 10.57 18.96 -8.96
C ALA A 385 11.87 18.99 -9.82
N SER A 386 12.91 18.28 -9.38
CA SER A 386 14.06 18.05 -10.24
C SER A 386 13.59 17.25 -11.46
N PRO A 387 13.95 17.62 -12.69
CA PRO A 387 13.59 16.84 -13.85
C PRO A 387 14.15 15.43 -13.66
N VAL A 388 13.26 14.44 -13.75
CA VAL A 388 13.69 13.04 -13.82
C VAL A 388 14.51 12.95 -15.10
N SER A 389 15.80 12.70 -14.98
CA SER A 389 16.64 12.40 -16.13
C SER A 389 16.09 11.10 -16.71
N THR A 390 15.25 11.23 -17.72
CA THR A 390 14.96 10.10 -18.61
C THR A 390 16.28 9.76 -19.25
N ALA A 391 16.97 8.75 -18.69
CA ALA A 391 18.05 8.10 -19.40
C ALA A 391 17.46 7.77 -20.76
N SER A 392 18.02 8.37 -21.79
CA SER A 392 17.65 8.18 -23.19
C SER A 392 17.56 6.68 -23.44
N ALA A 393 16.35 6.15 -23.46
CA ALA A 393 16.10 4.90 -24.13
C ALA A 393 16.33 5.21 -25.60
N ASP A 394 17.31 4.55 -26.14
CA ASP A 394 17.75 4.57 -27.53
C ASP A 394 16.55 4.70 -28.48
N SER A 395 16.58 5.73 -29.29
CA SER A 395 15.57 6.05 -30.30
C SER A 395 15.67 5.01 -31.40
N GLY A 396 14.98 3.89 -31.23
CA GLY A 396 14.73 2.92 -32.27
C GLY A 396 13.45 3.23 -33.03
N ALA A 397 13.61 3.88 -34.15
CA ALA A 397 12.77 3.90 -35.36
C ALA A 397 11.24 3.93 -35.21
N GLY A 398 10.69 5.00 -35.79
CA GLY A 398 9.27 5.22 -36.06
C GLY A 398 8.60 4.12 -36.87
N GLY A 399 7.37 3.84 -36.47
CA GLY A 399 6.37 3.13 -37.24
C GLY A 399 5.06 3.87 -37.10
N THR A 400 4.69 4.62 -38.13
CA THR A 400 3.36 5.21 -38.31
C THR A 400 2.41 4.12 -38.79
N GLY A 401 1.60 3.56 -37.90
CA GLY A 401 0.51 2.65 -38.22
C GLY A 401 -0.71 3.03 -37.37
N ALA A 402 -1.91 2.93 -37.90
CA ALA A 402 -3.18 3.28 -37.28
C ALA A 402 -3.31 2.55 -35.92
N GLU A 403 -3.10 3.30 -34.83
CA GLU A 403 -2.87 2.73 -33.51
C GLU A 403 -4.18 2.70 -32.74
N GLY A 404 -4.69 1.48 -32.50
CA GLY A 404 -5.69 1.22 -31.48
C GLY A 404 -5.13 1.50 -30.07
N PRO A 405 -5.99 1.58 -29.06
CA PRO A 405 -5.57 1.88 -27.69
C PRO A 405 -4.60 0.82 -27.14
N LEU A 406 -3.53 1.29 -26.49
CA LEU A 406 -2.51 0.47 -25.89
C LEU A 406 -2.86 0.13 -24.45
N TYR A 407 -2.52 -1.07 -24.02
CA TYR A 407 -2.74 -1.57 -22.66
C TYR A 407 -1.47 -2.19 -22.07
N VAL A 408 -1.36 -2.12 -20.77
CA VAL A 408 -0.36 -2.90 -20.02
C VAL A 408 -1.03 -4.19 -19.54
N GLN A 409 -0.73 -5.31 -20.17
CA GLN A 409 -1.18 -6.61 -19.72
C GLN A 409 -0.33 -7.05 -18.54
N VAL A 410 -0.97 -7.30 -17.41
CA VAL A 410 -0.32 -7.66 -16.14
C VAL A 410 -0.50 -9.12 -15.78
N SER A 411 -1.45 -9.81 -16.38
CA SER A 411 -1.70 -11.23 -16.18
C SER A 411 -2.55 -11.84 -17.28
N THR A 412 -2.46 -13.17 -17.41
CA THR A 412 -3.37 -13.99 -18.21
C THR A 412 -3.71 -15.24 -17.39
N SER A 413 -4.96 -15.63 -17.34
CA SER A 413 -5.43 -16.84 -16.63
C SER A 413 -6.63 -17.45 -17.34
N GLN A 414 -6.73 -18.78 -17.27
CA GLN A 414 -7.94 -19.50 -17.74
C GLN A 414 -9.12 -19.35 -16.77
N ASN A 415 -8.88 -18.83 -15.57
CA ASN A 415 -9.90 -18.63 -14.54
C ASN A 415 -10.45 -17.19 -14.58
N PRO A 416 -11.74 -16.99 -15.00
CA PRO A 416 -12.35 -15.66 -15.09
C PRO A 416 -12.54 -15.00 -13.72
N GLU A 417 -12.88 -15.79 -12.71
CA GLU A 417 -13.11 -15.30 -11.34
C GLU A 417 -11.81 -14.73 -10.74
N TRP A 418 -10.71 -15.44 -10.90
CA TRP A 418 -9.40 -15.00 -10.52
C TRP A 418 -8.99 -13.69 -11.23
N SER A 419 -9.22 -13.63 -12.56
CA SER A 419 -8.90 -12.44 -13.33
C SER A 419 -9.75 -11.24 -12.90
N GLY A 420 -11.02 -11.46 -12.56
CA GLY A 420 -11.91 -10.45 -11.99
C GLY A 420 -11.38 -9.91 -10.65
N HIS A 421 -11.04 -10.80 -9.72
CA HIS A 421 -10.48 -10.40 -8.43
C HIS A 421 -9.19 -9.60 -8.55
N LEU A 422 -8.29 -10.00 -9.45
CA LEU A 422 -7.06 -9.25 -9.69
C LEU A 422 -7.35 -7.85 -10.27
N ALA A 423 -8.29 -7.74 -11.19
CA ALA A 423 -8.68 -6.44 -11.76
C ALA A 423 -9.32 -5.53 -10.71
N ASP A 424 -10.18 -6.07 -9.85
CA ASP A 424 -10.80 -5.33 -8.74
C ASP A 424 -9.76 -4.84 -7.73
N ASP A 425 -8.78 -5.69 -7.39
CA ASP A 425 -7.70 -5.31 -6.48
C ASP A 425 -6.84 -4.19 -7.07
N LEU A 426 -6.50 -4.28 -8.35
CA LEU A 426 -5.75 -3.24 -9.05
C LEU A 426 -6.56 -1.94 -9.19
N THR A 427 -7.88 -2.04 -9.38
CA THR A 427 -8.78 -0.89 -9.44
C THR A 427 -8.90 -0.21 -8.08
N ARG A 428 -9.02 -0.98 -7.00
CA ARG A 428 -8.95 -0.45 -5.62
C ARG A 428 -7.60 0.20 -5.32
N ALA A 429 -6.54 -0.26 -6.01
CA ALA A 429 -5.22 0.37 -5.97
C ALA A 429 -5.13 1.70 -6.75
N GLY A 430 -6.22 2.16 -7.36
CA GLY A 430 -6.25 3.36 -8.18
C GLY A 430 -5.68 3.18 -9.60
N LEU A 431 -5.57 1.92 -10.06
CA LEU A 431 -5.18 1.60 -11.43
C LEU A 431 -6.43 1.39 -12.28
N ALA A 432 -6.44 1.91 -13.50
CA ALA A 432 -7.52 1.65 -14.45
C ALA A 432 -7.41 0.20 -14.98
N ALA A 433 -7.78 -0.77 -14.14
CA ALA A 433 -7.69 -2.18 -14.45
C ALA A 433 -9.02 -2.71 -15.00
N ARG A 434 -8.93 -3.67 -15.94
CA ARG A 434 -10.08 -4.40 -16.46
C ARG A 434 -9.67 -5.78 -16.96
N VAL A 435 -10.66 -6.66 -17.06
CA VAL A 435 -10.48 -7.98 -17.66
C VAL A 435 -10.92 -7.91 -19.12
N LEU A 436 -10.05 -8.39 -20.02
CA LEU A 436 -10.41 -8.68 -21.40
C LEU A 436 -10.70 -10.17 -21.53
N PRO A 437 -11.85 -10.55 -22.11
CA PRO A 437 -12.17 -11.96 -22.34
C PRO A 437 -11.24 -12.57 -23.41
N PRO A 438 -11.14 -13.90 -23.43
CA PRO A 438 -10.41 -14.63 -24.48
C PRO A 438 -10.95 -14.27 -25.87
N GLN A 439 -10.06 -14.07 -26.84
CA GLN A 439 -10.43 -13.87 -28.25
C GLN A 439 -10.47 -15.18 -29.02
N HIS A 440 -9.69 -16.18 -28.56
CA HIS A 440 -9.67 -17.55 -29.12
C HIS A 440 -9.86 -18.58 -27.98
N PRO A 441 -10.31 -19.80 -28.30
CA PRO A 441 -10.56 -20.85 -27.29
C PRO A 441 -9.36 -21.17 -26.39
N ASP A 442 -8.14 -21.03 -26.91
CA ASP A 442 -6.88 -21.29 -26.19
C ASP A 442 -6.36 -20.08 -25.43
N ASP A 443 -6.98 -18.91 -25.62
CA ASP A 443 -6.62 -17.69 -24.92
C ASP A 443 -7.13 -17.71 -23.47
N GLY A 444 -6.38 -17.03 -22.59
CA GLY A 444 -6.85 -16.75 -21.22
C GLY A 444 -7.48 -15.36 -21.11
N TYR A 445 -8.20 -15.17 -20.02
CA TYR A 445 -8.66 -13.85 -19.57
C TYR A 445 -7.45 -12.99 -19.27
N ARG A 446 -7.34 -11.82 -19.92
CA ARG A 446 -6.24 -10.90 -19.76
C ARG A 446 -6.61 -9.79 -18.79
N VAL A 447 -5.83 -9.60 -17.73
CA VAL A 447 -5.95 -8.43 -16.87
C VAL A 447 -5.05 -7.35 -17.40
N VAL A 448 -5.65 -6.21 -17.78
CA VAL A 448 -4.95 -5.11 -18.44
C VAL A 448 -5.20 -3.79 -17.73
N LEU A 449 -4.24 -2.89 -17.82
CA LEU A 449 -4.34 -1.51 -17.35
C LEU A 449 -4.40 -0.57 -18.55
N GLY A 450 -5.12 0.52 -18.43
CA GLY A 450 -5.29 1.51 -19.49
C GLY A 450 -6.75 1.70 -19.92
N PRO A 451 -7.00 2.33 -21.06
CA PRO A 451 -6.09 2.53 -22.21
C PRO A 451 -5.04 3.63 -22.04
N TYR A 452 -3.92 3.50 -22.76
CA TYR A 452 -2.87 4.51 -22.84
C TYR A 452 -2.79 5.07 -24.26
N ALA A 453 -2.49 6.37 -24.35
CA ALA A 453 -2.40 7.05 -25.65
C ALA A 453 -1.06 6.77 -26.35
N THR A 454 0.01 6.51 -25.60
CA THR A 454 1.33 6.23 -26.17
C THR A 454 1.98 5.00 -25.55
N ARG A 455 2.89 4.38 -26.27
CA ARG A 455 3.65 3.23 -25.82
C ARG A 455 4.53 3.57 -24.60
N GLU A 456 5.12 4.75 -24.58
CA GLU A 456 5.94 5.23 -23.49
C GLU A 456 5.14 5.34 -22.17
N GLN A 457 3.91 5.81 -22.23
CA GLN A 457 3.02 5.86 -21.07
C GLN A 457 2.70 4.46 -20.54
N ALA A 458 2.36 3.55 -21.44
CA ALA A 458 2.10 2.15 -21.09
C ALA A 458 3.33 1.48 -20.48
N GLU A 459 4.50 1.59 -21.11
CA GLU A 459 5.75 1.03 -20.60
C GLU A 459 6.18 1.66 -19.27
N ALA A 460 6.02 2.97 -19.11
CA ALA A 460 6.31 3.64 -17.85
C ALA A 460 5.42 3.10 -16.72
N THR A 461 4.13 2.85 -16.99
CA THR A 461 3.22 2.24 -16.01
C THR A 461 3.62 0.79 -15.74
N GLY A 462 3.91 0.01 -16.77
CA GLY A 462 4.35 -1.37 -16.63
C GLY A 462 5.62 -1.50 -15.79
N ARG A 463 6.63 -0.69 -16.05
CA ARG A 463 7.88 -0.67 -15.27
C ARG A 463 7.63 -0.33 -13.78
N ARG A 464 6.64 0.51 -13.48
CA ARG A 464 6.30 0.89 -12.10
C ARG A 464 5.59 -0.19 -11.31
N LEU A 465 4.88 -1.08 -12.00
CA LEU A 465 4.21 -2.20 -11.34
C LEU A 465 5.18 -3.19 -10.72
N GLY A 466 6.47 -3.14 -11.08
CA GLY A 466 7.51 -4.02 -10.56
C GLY A 466 7.26 -5.50 -10.83
N ARG A 467 6.51 -5.81 -11.87
CA ARG A 467 6.12 -7.17 -12.27
C ARG A 467 6.28 -7.32 -13.78
N PRO A 468 6.46 -8.54 -14.29
CA PRO A 468 6.44 -8.78 -15.73
C PRO A 468 5.16 -8.22 -16.34
N PHE A 469 5.28 -7.52 -17.44
CA PHE A 469 4.16 -6.95 -18.19
C PHE A 469 4.44 -7.02 -19.69
N TRP A 470 3.37 -6.93 -20.46
CA TRP A 470 3.43 -6.80 -21.91
C TRP A 470 2.62 -5.60 -22.34
N ILE A 471 3.07 -4.94 -23.38
CA ILE A 471 2.25 -3.96 -24.06
C ILE A 471 1.30 -4.72 -24.98
N TYR A 472 0.03 -4.65 -24.69
CA TYR A 472 -1.04 -5.32 -25.44
C TYR A 472 -1.81 -4.29 -26.27
N GLN A 473 -1.98 -4.61 -27.53
CA GLN A 473 -2.79 -3.85 -28.48
C GLN A 473 -3.85 -4.79 -29.06
N PRO A 474 -5.16 -4.53 -28.86
CA PRO A 474 -6.20 -5.35 -29.46
C PRO A 474 -6.10 -5.33 -30.98
N GLY A 475 -6.08 -6.51 -31.60
CA GLY A 475 -6.02 -6.66 -33.05
C GLY A 475 -4.64 -6.88 -33.66
N GLN A 476 -3.59 -7.03 -32.83
CA GLN A 476 -2.29 -7.53 -33.26
C GLN A 476 -2.06 -8.97 -32.83
#